data_cfcbc5ca03b039fb0304010cbab99282
#
_entry.id   cfcbc5ca03b039fb0304010cbab99282
#
_cell.length_a   1.000
_cell.length_b   1.000
_cell.length_c   1.000
_cell.angle_alpha   90.00
_cell.angle_beta   90.00
_cell.angle_gamma   90.00
#
_symmetry.space_group_name_H-M   'P 1'
#
loop_
_entity.id
_entity.type
_entity.pdbx_description
1 polymer ?
#
loop_
_entity_poly.entity_id
_entity_poly.type
_entity_poly.pdbx_seq_one_letter_code
_entity_poly.pdbx_strand_id
1 'polypeptide(L)'
;MPLLSYLTNFGDPYLTVPLAALVLLWLAMMRSWGATLYWAGGMTLGAALVAASRVAHVLWGVEIAALNFTVVSGHAMLAGAVYPTVFSLCDDRTRKAALIGPYAGGLLLATAIGVSRILLGYHSTAEVVCGLAAGMLIATATCFRFTFAHTLFGQPGGLRLHDPSLFAAAALAAVVMYHGKVAPVSARIDRDAVGLSQWSKTQVERMRQ
;
A
#
# COMPACT_ATOMS: atom_id res chain seq x y z
N MET A 1 -24.96 -2.31 -3.24
CA MET A 1 -24.12 -2.06 -2.05
C MET A 1 -23.19 -0.83 -2.24
N PRO A 2 -23.76 0.39 -2.39
CA PRO A 2 -22.97 1.57 -2.77
C PRO A 2 -21.92 1.97 -1.72
N LEU A 3 -22.21 1.80 -0.43
CA LEU A 3 -21.28 2.16 0.65
C LEU A 3 -20.01 1.31 0.64
N LEU A 4 -20.10 0.00 0.41
CA LEU A 4 -18.92 -0.88 0.34
C LEU A 4 -18.05 -0.57 -0.87
N SER A 5 -18.68 -0.28 -2.03
CA SER A 5 -17.95 0.16 -3.22
C SER A 5 -17.27 1.51 -3.01
N TYR A 6 -17.93 2.43 -2.30
CA TYR A 6 -17.34 3.71 -1.93
C TYR A 6 -16.12 3.51 -1.00
N LEU A 7 -16.25 2.65 0.02
CA LEU A 7 -15.18 2.36 0.97
C LEU A 7 -13.99 1.67 0.30
N THR A 8 -14.23 0.68 -0.58
CA THR A 8 -13.16 -0.05 -1.26
C THR A 8 -12.32 0.85 -2.17
N ASN A 9 -12.90 1.94 -2.71
CA ASN A 9 -12.20 2.89 -3.56
C ASN A 9 -11.09 3.66 -2.82
N PHE A 10 -11.14 3.74 -1.48
CA PHE A 10 -10.00 4.26 -0.70
C PHE A 10 -8.75 3.37 -0.81
N GLY A 11 -8.91 2.07 -1.07
CA GLY A 11 -7.78 1.15 -1.31
C GLY A 11 -7.28 1.13 -2.75
N ASP A 12 -7.94 1.84 -3.68
CA ASP A 12 -7.57 1.82 -5.08
C ASP A 12 -6.20 2.46 -5.34
N PRO A 13 -5.36 1.88 -6.22
CA PRO A 13 -4.07 2.46 -6.60
C PRO A 13 -4.16 3.89 -7.13
N TYR A 14 -5.27 4.31 -7.74
CA TYR A 14 -5.45 5.68 -8.20
C TYR A 14 -5.37 6.70 -7.07
N LEU A 15 -5.77 6.35 -5.85
CA LEU A 15 -5.66 7.19 -4.68
C LEU A 15 -4.41 6.87 -3.86
N THR A 16 -4.15 5.58 -3.62
CA THR A 16 -3.09 5.18 -2.68
C THR A 16 -1.68 5.40 -3.23
N VAL A 17 -1.47 5.35 -4.56
CA VAL A 17 -0.16 5.64 -5.16
C VAL A 17 0.21 7.13 -5.04
N PRO A 18 -0.66 8.11 -5.36
CA PRO A 18 -0.38 9.52 -5.04
C PRO A 18 -0.11 9.79 -3.57
N LEU A 19 -0.87 9.17 -2.65
CA LEU A 19 -0.61 9.29 -1.22
C LEU A 19 0.73 8.67 -0.82
N ALA A 20 1.09 7.52 -1.40
CA ALA A 20 2.40 6.90 -1.16
C ALA A 20 3.56 7.76 -1.67
N ALA A 21 3.39 8.42 -2.82
CA ALA A 21 4.36 9.37 -3.36
C ALA A 21 4.47 10.61 -2.45
N LEU A 22 3.36 11.11 -1.93
CA LEU A 22 3.36 12.23 -0.97
C LEU A 22 4.12 11.85 0.31
N VAL A 23 3.90 10.65 0.86
CA VAL A 23 4.67 10.15 2.02
C VAL A 23 6.16 10.09 1.71
N LEU A 24 6.54 9.53 0.53
CA LEU A 24 7.94 9.45 0.11
C LEU A 24 8.60 10.82 0.06
N LEU A 25 7.96 11.77 -0.62
CA LEU A 25 8.45 13.15 -0.76
C LEU A 25 8.56 13.83 0.60
N TRP A 26 7.56 13.67 1.47
CA TRP A 26 7.56 14.24 2.80
C TRP A 26 8.70 13.71 3.66
N LEU A 27 8.89 12.39 3.70
CA LEU A 27 10.00 11.77 4.45
C LEU A 27 11.38 12.22 3.92
N ALA A 28 11.52 12.39 2.60
CA ALA A 28 12.74 12.90 1.98
C ALA A 28 12.99 14.39 2.33
N MET A 29 11.95 15.23 2.29
CA MET A 29 12.03 16.64 2.70
C MET A 29 12.40 16.78 4.18
N MET A 30 11.87 15.90 5.03
CA MET A 30 12.23 15.77 6.44
C MET A 30 13.67 15.23 6.64
N ARG A 31 14.40 14.94 5.57
CA ARG A 31 15.75 14.34 5.58
C ARG A 31 15.83 13.04 6.41
N SER A 32 14.72 12.36 6.58
CA SER A 32 14.64 11.08 7.28
C SER A 32 14.97 9.92 6.33
N TRP A 33 16.20 9.91 5.79
CA TRP A 33 16.62 8.99 4.73
C TRP A 33 16.40 7.51 5.07
N GLY A 34 16.58 7.14 6.36
CA GLY A 34 16.28 5.79 6.82
C GLY A 34 14.82 5.41 6.60
N ALA A 35 13.88 6.26 7.07
CA ALA A 35 12.45 6.04 6.87
C ALA A 35 12.07 6.09 5.38
N THR A 36 12.66 7.01 4.61
CA THR A 36 12.47 7.13 3.15
C THR A 36 12.84 5.83 2.43
N LEU A 37 13.98 5.22 2.78
CA LEU A 37 14.43 3.95 2.19
C LEU A 37 13.55 2.78 2.61
N TYR A 38 13.14 2.69 3.88
CA TYR A 38 12.20 1.66 4.34
C TYR A 38 10.84 1.78 3.64
N TRP A 39 10.36 3.00 3.43
CA TRP A 39 9.13 3.26 2.70
C TRP A 39 9.24 2.84 1.24
N ALA A 40 10.22 3.37 0.51
CA ALA A 40 10.42 3.08 -0.91
C ALA A 40 10.67 1.58 -1.16
N GLY A 41 11.57 0.98 -0.39
CA GLY A 41 11.89 -0.45 -0.49
C GLY A 41 10.70 -1.33 -0.13
N GLY A 42 10.01 -1.01 0.97
CA GLY A 42 8.83 -1.74 1.42
C GLY A 42 7.69 -1.67 0.39
N MET A 43 7.37 -0.49 -0.14
CA MET A 43 6.35 -0.32 -1.17
C MET A 43 6.70 -1.08 -2.47
N THR A 44 7.96 -1.05 -2.88
CA THR A 44 8.44 -1.80 -4.05
C THR A 44 8.32 -3.30 -3.84
N LEU A 45 8.77 -3.81 -2.68
CA LEU A 45 8.65 -5.23 -2.34
C LEU A 45 7.20 -5.67 -2.20
N GLY A 46 6.35 -4.86 -1.58
CA GLY A 46 4.91 -5.13 -1.47
C GLY A 46 4.23 -5.20 -2.84
N ALA A 47 4.52 -4.24 -3.73
CA ALA A 47 4.01 -4.25 -5.10
C ALA A 47 4.53 -5.48 -5.89
N ALA A 48 5.81 -5.83 -5.73
CA ALA A 48 6.40 -7.02 -6.33
C ALA A 48 5.75 -8.31 -5.82
N LEU A 49 5.46 -8.41 -4.52
CA LEU A 49 4.75 -9.54 -3.93
C LEU A 49 3.35 -9.72 -4.54
N VAL A 50 2.58 -8.63 -4.64
CA VAL A 50 1.24 -8.65 -5.24
C VAL A 50 1.31 -9.06 -6.72
N ALA A 51 2.22 -8.46 -7.49
CA ALA A 51 2.39 -8.78 -8.89
C ALA A 51 2.87 -10.23 -9.10
N ALA A 52 3.85 -10.70 -8.32
CA ALA A 52 4.38 -12.05 -8.41
C ALA A 52 3.31 -13.10 -8.06
N SER A 53 2.52 -12.88 -6.99
CA SER A 53 1.43 -13.80 -6.63
C SER A 53 0.40 -13.92 -7.75
N ARG A 54 0.07 -12.80 -8.41
CA ARG A 54 -0.88 -12.80 -9.53
C ARG A 54 -0.32 -13.48 -10.77
N VAL A 55 0.92 -13.19 -11.13
CA VAL A 55 1.62 -13.85 -12.25
C VAL A 55 1.73 -15.35 -12.01
N ALA A 56 2.09 -15.77 -10.79
CA ALA A 56 2.19 -17.17 -10.43
C ALA A 56 0.85 -17.90 -10.58
N HIS A 57 -0.24 -17.26 -10.14
CA HIS A 57 -1.58 -17.84 -10.31
C HIS A 57 -1.98 -17.92 -11.81
N VAL A 58 -1.79 -16.86 -12.59
CA VAL A 58 -2.19 -16.82 -14.01
C VAL A 58 -1.35 -17.77 -14.88
N LEU A 59 -0.03 -17.86 -14.64
CA LEU A 59 0.85 -18.69 -15.49
C LEU A 59 0.91 -20.15 -15.08
N TRP A 60 0.89 -20.42 -13.79
CA TRP A 60 1.15 -21.77 -13.25
C TRP A 60 -0.03 -22.34 -12.43
N GLY A 61 -1.13 -21.58 -12.31
CA GLY A 61 -2.29 -22.01 -11.51
C GLY A 61 -1.98 -22.19 -10.02
N VAL A 62 -0.95 -21.45 -9.51
CA VAL A 62 -0.57 -21.56 -8.10
C VAL A 62 -1.72 -21.08 -7.22
N GLU A 63 -2.20 -21.96 -6.35
CA GLU A 63 -3.25 -21.69 -5.39
C GLU A 63 -3.09 -22.54 -4.13
N ILE A 64 -3.64 -22.07 -3.01
CA ILE A 64 -3.72 -22.84 -1.77
C ILE A 64 -5.23 -23.10 -1.53
N ALA A 65 -5.72 -24.20 -2.07
CA ALA A 65 -7.16 -24.52 -2.08
C ALA A 65 -7.77 -24.54 -0.67
N ALA A 66 -7.04 -25.04 0.35
CA ALA A 66 -7.51 -25.07 1.74
C ALA A 66 -7.82 -23.68 2.33
N LEU A 67 -7.24 -22.61 1.77
CA LEU A 67 -7.42 -21.21 2.23
C LEU A 67 -8.20 -20.37 1.22
N ASN A 68 -8.63 -20.93 0.10
CA ASN A 68 -9.12 -20.18 -1.06
C ASN A 68 -8.17 -19.01 -1.43
N PHE A 69 -6.86 -19.27 -1.36
CA PHE A 69 -5.84 -18.26 -1.60
C PHE A 69 -5.26 -18.42 -3.00
N THR A 70 -5.40 -17.40 -3.82
CA THR A 70 -4.87 -17.34 -5.18
C THR A 70 -3.86 -16.22 -5.35
N VAL A 71 -4.20 -15.00 -4.91
CA VAL A 71 -3.37 -13.82 -5.07
C VAL A 71 -3.43 -12.92 -3.84
N VAL A 72 -2.34 -12.23 -3.54
CA VAL A 72 -2.33 -11.23 -2.45
C VAL A 72 -3.20 -10.03 -2.82
N SER A 73 -4.04 -9.57 -1.89
CA SER A 73 -4.88 -8.39 -2.11
C SER A 73 -4.07 -7.10 -2.16
N GLY A 74 -3.93 -6.51 -3.36
CA GLY A 74 -3.21 -5.26 -3.56
C GLY A 74 -3.87 -4.06 -2.86
N HIS A 75 -5.21 -3.97 -2.87
CA HIS A 75 -5.94 -2.92 -2.14
C HIS A 75 -5.70 -2.99 -0.63
N ALA A 76 -5.70 -4.19 -0.05
CA ALA A 76 -5.43 -4.40 1.36
C ALA A 76 -3.98 -4.06 1.72
N MET A 77 -3.02 -4.45 0.89
CA MET A 77 -1.60 -4.14 1.07
C MET A 77 -1.35 -2.62 1.01
N LEU A 78 -1.86 -1.95 -0.02
CA LEU A 78 -1.72 -0.51 -0.16
C LEU A 78 -2.40 0.24 0.98
N ALA A 79 -3.63 -0.13 1.34
CA ALA A 79 -4.33 0.49 2.46
C ALA A 79 -3.58 0.28 3.79
N GLY A 80 -3.09 -0.94 4.05
CA GLY A 80 -2.33 -1.29 5.26
C GLY A 80 -0.98 -0.57 5.37
N ALA A 81 -0.35 -0.23 4.26
CA ALA A 81 0.87 0.58 4.25
C ALA A 81 0.57 2.08 4.38
N VAL A 82 -0.34 2.60 3.55
CA VAL A 82 -0.52 4.04 3.34
C VAL A 82 -1.25 4.69 4.51
N TYR A 83 -2.42 4.19 4.93
CA TYR A 83 -3.24 4.91 5.90
C TYR A 83 -2.65 5.00 7.30
N PRO A 84 -2.06 3.93 7.90
CA PRO A 84 -1.39 4.07 9.18
C PRO A 84 -0.23 5.04 9.13
N THR A 85 0.52 5.06 8.01
CA THR A 85 1.63 6.00 7.82
C THR A 85 1.15 7.43 7.65
N VAL A 86 0.14 7.68 6.79
CA VAL A 86 -0.44 9.02 6.57
C VAL A 86 -0.99 9.58 7.87
N PHE A 87 -1.80 8.81 8.61
CA PHE A 87 -2.38 9.28 9.87
C PHE A 87 -1.31 9.60 10.91
N SER A 88 -0.25 8.78 10.98
CA SER A 88 0.88 9.04 11.87
C SER A 88 1.68 10.29 11.49
N LEU A 89 1.73 10.65 10.21
CA LEU A 89 2.43 11.86 9.74
C LEU A 89 1.56 13.13 9.88
N CYS A 90 0.23 12.99 9.94
CA CYS A 90 -0.70 14.10 10.18
C CYS A 90 -0.73 14.56 11.65
N ASP A 91 -0.15 13.80 12.59
CA ASP A 91 -0.22 14.11 14.00
C ASP A 91 0.91 15.04 14.46
N ASP A 92 0.57 16.00 15.33
CA ASP A 92 1.56 16.87 15.98
C ASP A 92 2.28 16.09 17.10
N ARG A 93 3.51 15.69 16.82
CA ARG A 93 4.36 14.80 17.61
C ARG A 93 4.86 15.38 18.95
N THR A 94 4.34 16.49 19.41
CA THR A 94 4.69 17.09 20.69
C THR A 94 4.28 16.21 21.90
N ARG A 95 3.39 15.23 21.69
CA ARG A 95 2.92 14.28 22.71
C ARG A 95 3.35 12.85 22.38
N LYS A 96 4.36 12.33 23.09
CA LYS A 96 4.87 10.95 22.92
C LYS A 96 3.81 9.84 23.03
N ALA A 97 2.70 10.08 23.72
CA ALA A 97 1.58 9.14 23.85
C ALA A 97 0.61 9.15 22.63
N ALA A 98 0.71 10.12 21.73
CA ALA A 98 -0.24 10.31 20.64
C ALA A 98 -0.01 9.43 19.40
N LEU A 99 1.16 8.79 19.27
CA LEU A 99 1.51 8.01 18.07
C LEU A 99 0.62 6.77 17.84
N ILE A 100 0.10 6.15 18.91
CA ILE A 100 -0.71 4.93 18.82
C ILE A 100 -2.09 5.24 18.21
N GLY A 101 -2.71 6.35 18.63
CA GLY A 101 -4.06 6.71 18.20
C GLY A 101 -4.18 6.91 16.68
N PRO A 102 -3.39 7.81 16.07
CA PRO A 102 -3.41 8.02 14.61
C PRO A 102 -3.05 6.76 13.82
N TYR A 103 -2.02 6.03 14.23
CA TYR A 103 -1.66 4.77 13.60
C TYR A 103 -2.82 3.76 13.64
N ALA A 104 -3.45 3.60 14.81
CA ALA A 104 -4.59 2.70 14.99
C ALA A 104 -5.80 3.16 14.14
N GLY A 105 -6.06 4.46 14.05
CA GLY A 105 -7.10 5.02 13.19
C GLY A 105 -6.88 4.68 11.70
N GLY A 106 -5.66 4.84 11.22
CA GLY A 106 -5.27 4.43 9.87
C GLY A 106 -5.40 2.92 9.64
N LEU A 107 -5.04 2.11 10.66
CA LEU A 107 -5.18 0.67 10.62
C LEU A 107 -6.65 0.22 10.59
N LEU A 108 -7.51 0.87 11.36
CA LEU A 108 -8.96 0.60 11.34
C LEU A 108 -9.54 0.89 9.94
N LEU A 109 -9.17 2.01 9.32
CA LEU A 109 -9.58 2.32 7.95
C LEU A 109 -9.07 1.26 6.96
N ALA A 110 -7.80 0.87 7.05
CA ALA A 110 -7.22 -0.15 6.18
C ALA A 110 -7.92 -1.51 6.34
N THR A 111 -8.26 -1.88 7.59
CA THR A 111 -9.01 -3.10 7.88
C THR A 111 -10.42 -3.04 7.30
N ALA A 112 -11.11 -1.91 7.45
CA ALA A 112 -12.44 -1.71 6.87
C ALA A 112 -12.42 -1.82 5.33
N ILE A 113 -11.38 -1.27 4.68
CA ILE A 113 -11.15 -1.45 3.24
C ILE A 113 -10.92 -2.93 2.91
N GLY A 114 -10.08 -3.64 3.66
CA GLY A 114 -9.86 -5.08 3.49
C GLY A 114 -11.16 -5.90 3.62
N VAL A 115 -11.94 -5.63 4.65
CA VAL A 115 -13.25 -6.28 4.86
C VAL A 115 -14.20 -6.00 3.70
N SER A 116 -14.22 -4.78 3.18
CA SER A 116 -15.05 -4.46 2.00
C SER A 116 -14.69 -5.31 0.78
N ARG A 117 -13.40 -5.70 0.61
CA ARG A 117 -12.96 -6.59 -0.49
C ARG A 117 -13.51 -8.01 -0.36
N ILE A 118 -13.60 -8.49 0.89
CA ILE A 118 -14.20 -9.81 1.18
C ILE A 118 -15.71 -9.77 0.93
N LEU A 119 -16.41 -8.77 1.47
CA LEU A 119 -17.85 -8.64 1.36
C LEU A 119 -18.34 -8.40 -0.09
N LEU A 120 -17.51 -7.78 -0.93
CA LEU A 120 -17.77 -7.61 -2.35
C LEU A 120 -17.37 -8.84 -3.19
N GLY A 121 -16.82 -9.89 -2.58
CA GLY A 121 -16.45 -11.13 -3.27
C GLY A 121 -15.21 -11.00 -4.17
N TYR A 122 -14.40 -9.93 -4.00
CA TYR A 122 -13.19 -9.75 -4.81
C TYR A 122 -11.99 -10.57 -4.35
N HIS A 123 -11.93 -10.86 -3.04
CA HIS A 123 -10.81 -11.57 -2.41
C HIS A 123 -11.29 -12.46 -1.27
N SER A 124 -10.56 -13.55 -1.02
CA SER A 124 -10.73 -14.38 0.16
C SER A 124 -10.19 -13.67 1.42
N THR A 125 -10.59 -14.17 2.59
CA THR A 125 -10.08 -13.65 3.87
C THR A 125 -8.55 -13.81 3.97
N ALA A 126 -8.01 -14.94 3.51
CA ALA A 126 -6.57 -15.21 3.54
C ALA A 126 -5.78 -14.23 2.66
N GLU A 127 -6.28 -13.89 1.48
CA GLU A 127 -5.68 -12.93 0.56
C GLU A 127 -5.64 -11.51 1.14
N VAL A 128 -6.73 -11.11 1.81
CA VAL A 128 -6.82 -9.79 2.46
C VAL A 128 -5.92 -9.73 3.69
N VAL A 129 -5.90 -10.76 4.53
CA VAL A 129 -5.03 -10.82 5.72
C VAL A 129 -3.55 -10.76 5.32
N CYS A 130 -3.16 -11.51 4.28
CA CYS A 130 -1.79 -11.46 3.75
C CYS A 130 -1.43 -10.06 3.23
N GLY A 131 -2.32 -9.43 2.48
CA GLY A 131 -2.12 -8.07 1.99
C GLY A 131 -1.99 -7.06 3.14
N LEU A 132 -2.94 -7.06 4.10
CA LEU A 132 -2.90 -6.18 5.27
C LEU A 132 -1.62 -6.39 6.08
N ALA A 133 -1.21 -7.64 6.34
CA ALA A 133 0.00 -7.94 7.09
C ALA A 133 1.25 -7.37 6.40
N ALA A 134 1.38 -7.55 5.09
CA ALA A 134 2.48 -6.97 4.31
C ALA A 134 2.48 -5.43 4.40
N GLY A 135 1.31 -4.79 4.22
CA GLY A 135 1.17 -3.34 4.35
C GLY A 135 1.50 -2.83 5.74
N MET A 136 1.01 -3.49 6.79
CA MET A 136 1.29 -3.15 8.20
C MET A 136 2.78 -3.24 8.52
N LEU A 137 3.49 -4.25 8.00
CA LEU A 137 4.95 -4.37 8.19
C LEU A 137 5.67 -3.16 7.59
N ILE A 138 5.28 -2.72 6.39
CA ILE A 138 5.83 -1.53 5.73
C ILE A 138 5.58 -0.28 6.59
N ALA A 139 4.32 -0.06 7.00
CA ALA A 139 3.94 1.10 7.81
C ALA A 139 4.68 1.13 9.15
N THR A 140 4.70 -0.01 9.87
CA THR A 140 5.36 -0.13 11.16
C THR A 140 6.86 0.13 11.07
N ALA A 141 7.54 -0.49 10.10
CA ALA A 141 8.97 -0.29 9.90
C ALA A 141 9.30 1.17 9.57
N THR A 142 8.49 1.80 8.70
CA THR A 142 8.65 3.20 8.32
C THR A 142 8.42 4.14 9.49
N CYS A 143 7.31 3.99 10.23
CA CYS A 143 6.98 4.82 11.39
C CYS A 143 8.00 4.65 12.52
N PHE A 144 8.44 3.42 12.79
CA PHE A 144 9.48 3.14 13.78
C PHE A 144 10.80 3.85 13.42
N ARG A 145 11.26 3.68 12.18
CA ARG A 145 12.50 4.34 11.70
C ARG A 145 12.40 5.87 11.74
N PHE A 146 11.25 6.40 11.38
CA PHE A 146 11.01 7.83 11.44
C PHE A 146 11.05 8.36 12.88
N THR A 147 10.32 7.73 13.81
CA THR A 147 10.28 8.10 15.23
C THR A 147 11.64 7.95 15.89
N PHE A 148 12.35 6.84 15.63
CA PHE A 148 13.68 6.57 16.19
C PHE A 148 14.70 7.64 15.77
N ALA A 149 14.70 8.02 14.48
CA ALA A 149 15.60 9.06 13.97
C ALA A 149 15.33 10.41 14.67
N HIS A 150 14.06 10.79 14.82
CA HIS A 150 13.68 12.04 15.50
C HIS A 150 14.02 12.07 16.98
N THR A 151 13.95 10.91 17.66
CA THR A 151 14.27 10.81 19.09
C THR A 151 15.76 10.93 19.36
N LEU A 152 16.60 10.38 18.47
CA LEU A 152 18.07 10.36 18.65
C LEU A 152 18.77 11.62 18.14
N PHE A 153 18.33 12.13 17.01
CA PHE A 153 19.04 13.21 16.29
C PHE A 153 18.37 14.58 16.39
N GLY A 154 17.23 14.67 17.06
CA GLY A 154 16.44 15.89 17.15
C GLY A 154 15.80 16.28 15.81
N GLN A 155 15.06 17.39 15.82
CA GLN A 155 14.56 17.99 14.58
C GLN A 155 15.70 18.72 13.90
N PRO A 156 15.96 18.51 12.58
CA PRO A 156 16.87 19.38 11.86
C PRO A 156 16.33 20.81 11.92
N GLY A 157 17.05 21.71 12.61
CA GLY A 157 16.66 23.11 12.71
C GLY A 157 16.65 23.75 11.32
N GLY A 158 15.52 24.25 10.90
CA GLY A 158 15.40 25.03 9.67
C GLY A 158 14.11 24.75 8.89
N LEU A 159 13.39 25.79 8.59
CA LEU A 159 12.14 25.93 7.84
C LEU A 159 10.89 25.30 8.46
N ARG A 160 9.88 26.13 8.65
CA ARG A 160 8.50 25.80 9.04
C ARG A 160 7.74 24.90 8.02
N LEU A 161 8.45 24.29 7.07
CA LEU A 161 7.92 23.31 6.10
C LEU A 161 7.58 21.94 6.75
N HIS A 162 7.85 21.80 8.06
CA HIS A 162 7.64 20.56 8.83
C HIS A 162 6.30 20.56 9.58
N ASP A 163 5.37 21.42 9.19
CA ASP A 163 4.06 21.51 9.81
C ASP A 163 3.18 20.33 9.36
N PRO A 164 2.77 19.44 10.28
CA PRO A 164 1.88 18.31 9.95
C PRO A 164 0.59 18.74 9.26
N SER A 165 0.13 19.97 9.49
CA SER A 165 -1.05 20.52 8.84
C SER A 165 -0.90 20.68 7.34
N LEU A 166 0.29 21.01 6.85
CA LEU A 166 0.61 21.06 5.42
C LEU A 166 0.54 19.67 4.79
N PHE A 167 1.10 18.67 5.47
CA PHE A 167 1.00 17.29 5.01
C PHE A 167 -0.46 16.83 4.99
N ALA A 168 -1.21 17.10 6.05
CA ALA A 168 -2.63 16.75 6.15
C ALA A 168 -3.46 17.43 5.04
N ALA A 169 -3.22 18.70 4.76
CA ALA A 169 -3.88 19.43 3.67
C ALA A 169 -3.56 18.83 2.30
N ALA A 170 -2.30 18.47 2.04
CA ALA A 170 -1.90 17.82 0.80
C ALA A 170 -2.50 16.41 0.66
N ALA A 171 -2.55 15.65 1.75
CA ALA A 171 -3.19 14.33 1.77
C ALA A 171 -4.70 14.43 1.52
N LEU A 172 -5.38 15.41 2.14
CA LEU A 172 -6.79 15.67 1.89
C LEU A 172 -7.05 16.10 0.44
N ALA A 173 -6.22 16.97 -0.12
CA ALA A 173 -6.30 17.36 -1.53
C ALA A 173 -6.16 16.15 -2.46
N ALA A 174 -5.22 15.23 -2.17
CA ALA A 174 -5.07 13.99 -2.93
C ALA A 174 -6.33 13.12 -2.84
N VAL A 175 -6.94 12.99 -1.65
CA VAL A 175 -8.19 12.26 -1.48
C VAL A 175 -9.30 12.89 -2.34
N VAL A 176 -9.50 14.20 -2.26
CA VAL A 176 -10.54 14.90 -3.03
C VAL A 176 -10.33 14.74 -4.54
N MET A 177 -9.08 14.79 -5.02
CA MET A 177 -8.76 14.70 -6.45
C MET A 177 -8.85 13.29 -7.04
N TYR A 178 -8.54 12.28 -6.27
CA TYR A 178 -8.31 10.93 -6.79
C TYR A 178 -9.32 9.89 -6.29
N HIS A 179 -10.06 10.14 -5.21
CA HIS A 179 -11.10 9.23 -4.73
C HIS A 179 -12.20 9.02 -5.79
N GLY A 180 -12.65 7.78 -5.92
CA GLY A 180 -13.70 7.39 -6.88
C GLY A 180 -13.17 7.05 -8.28
N LYS A 181 -11.88 7.26 -8.56
CA LYS A 181 -11.24 6.76 -9.79
C LYS A 181 -10.73 5.33 -9.55
N VAL A 182 -10.87 4.47 -10.55
CA VAL A 182 -10.49 3.05 -10.47
C VAL A 182 -9.33 2.76 -11.41
N ALA A 183 -8.24 2.20 -10.88
CA ALA A 183 -7.06 1.84 -11.66
C ALA A 183 -7.24 0.46 -12.33
N PRO A 184 -7.02 0.32 -13.65
CA PRO A 184 -7.13 -0.96 -14.35
C PRO A 184 -5.87 -1.84 -14.18
N VAL A 185 -5.25 -1.84 -12.98
CA VAL A 185 -3.96 -2.52 -12.74
C VAL A 185 -4.09 -4.03 -12.91
N SER A 186 -5.11 -4.63 -12.29
CA SER A 186 -5.34 -6.08 -12.40
C SER A 186 -5.53 -6.54 -13.83
N ALA A 187 -6.37 -5.83 -14.58
CA ALA A 187 -6.63 -6.16 -15.99
C ALA A 187 -5.40 -5.98 -16.88
N ARG A 188 -4.46 -5.10 -16.53
CA ARG A 188 -3.18 -4.96 -17.23
C ARG A 188 -2.27 -6.13 -16.94
N ILE A 189 -2.07 -6.47 -15.65
CA ILE A 189 -1.22 -7.60 -15.26
C ILE A 189 -1.72 -8.90 -15.89
N ASP A 190 -3.02 -9.13 -15.92
CA ASP A 190 -3.61 -10.35 -16.52
C ASP A 190 -3.32 -10.43 -18.01
N ARG A 191 -3.48 -9.33 -18.74
CA ARG A 191 -3.18 -9.30 -20.20
C ARG A 191 -1.70 -9.54 -20.47
N ASP A 192 -0.82 -8.88 -19.72
CA ASP A 192 0.62 -9.00 -19.89
C ASP A 192 1.11 -10.40 -19.51
N ALA A 193 0.56 -11.01 -18.46
CA ALA A 193 0.87 -12.37 -18.05
C ALA A 193 0.44 -13.40 -19.11
N VAL A 194 -0.76 -13.26 -19.68
CA VAL A 194 -1.24 -14.13 -20.79
C VAL A 194 -0.34 -13.98 -22.02
N GLY A 195 0.04 -12.74 -22.37
CA GLY A 195 0.98 -12.47 -23.47
C GLY A 195 2.33 -13.17 -23.26
N LEU A 196 2.91 -13.10 -22.06
CA LEU A 196 4.16 -13.79 -21.71
C LEU A 196 4.02 -15.31 -21.79
N SER A 197 2.89 -15.87 -21.34
CA SER A 197 2.60 -17.30 -21.45
C SER A 197 2.58 -17.77 -22.90
N GLN A 198 1.91 -17.03 -23.78
CA GLN A 198 1.86 -17.36 -25.20
C GLN A 198 3.24 -17.27 -25.85
N TRP A 199 3.98 -16.19 -25.54
CA TRP A 199 5.34 -16.01 -26.06
C TRP A 199 6.27 -17.16 -25.61
N SER A 200 6.22 -17.57 -24.33
CA SER A 200 7.06 -18.66 -23.82
C SER A 200 6.76 -20.00 -24.48
N LYS A 201 5.49 -20.33 -24.70
CA LYS A 201 5.07 -21.54 -25.44
C LYS A 201 5.61 -21.53 -26.87
N THR A 202 5.49 -20.42 -27.56
CA THR A 202 5.99 -20.25 -28.93
C THR A 202 7.51 -20.43 -29.02
N GLN A 203 8.28 -19.93 -28.01
CA GLN A 203 9.74 -20.12 -27.97
C GLN A 203 10.11 -21.58 -27.73
N VAL A 204 9.42 -22.28 -26.83
CA VAL A 204 9.66 -23.71 -26.57
C VAL A 204 9.36 -24.55 -27.79
N GLU A 205 8.30 -24.26 -28.54
CA GLU A 205 7.98 -24.94 -29.78
C GLU A 205 9.04 -24.73 -30.87
N ARG A 206 9.56 -23.49 -31.00
CA ARG A 206 10.65 -23.17 -31.95
C ARG A 206 11.96 -23.90 -31.62
N MET A 207 12.24 -24.13 -30.33
CA MET A 207 13.46 -24.87 -29.93
C MET A 207 13.32 -26.38 -30.09
N ARG A 208 12.10 -26.89 -30.31
CA ARG A 208 11.83 -28.33 -30.53
C ARG A 208 11.83 -28.71 -32.02
N GLN A 209 11.87 -27.74 -32.93
CA GLN A 209 11.99 -27.92 -34.37
C GLN A 209 13.45 -27.83 -34.84
#